data_2004243473c678eb4e9a2fa3cc786163
#
_entry.id   2004243473c678eb4e9a2fa3cc786163
#
_cell.length_a   1.000
_cell.length_b   1.000
_cell.length_c   1.000
_cell.angle_alpha   90.00
_cell.angle_beta   90.00
_cell.angle_gamma   90.00
#
_symmetry.space_group_name_H-M   'P 1'
#
loop_
_entity.id
_entity.type
_entity.pdbx_description
1 polymer ?
#
loop_
_entity_poly.entity_id
_entity_poly.type
_entity_poly.pdbx_seq_one_letter_code
_entity_poly.pdbx_strand_id
1 'polypeptide(L)'
;KKNKIQDAIVYILACRIGPFIHHYKRQLDSLGCKLYVNPDGHEWKRAKWSAPVRKYWKISEKYMVKNAELLVCDSKNIEKYIQEDYVRYKPKTIYIAYGSETKPSVLKDDDSKWTDWCQKKNVRPGEYYLVVGRFVPENNYETMVREFMKSHTQKDFVIITGVDNNKFYDRLKQETGFEKDQRIKFVGTVY
;
A
#
# COMPACT_ATOMS: atom_id res chain seq x y z
N LYS A 1 22.73 13.34 17.76
CA LYS A 1 23.76 13.94 18.67
C LYS A 1 23.74 13.32 20.07
N LYS A 2 22.56 13.04 20.65
CA LYS A 2 22.44 12.50 22.02
C LYS A 2 23.09 11.12 22.17
N ASN A 3 23.07 10.29 21.13
CA ASN A 3 23.58 8.92 21.16
C ASN A 3 24.91 8.73 20.42
N LYS A 4 25.61 9.82 20.03
CA LYS A 4 26.89 9.79 19.32
C LYS A 4 26.93 8.87 18.09
N ILE A 5 25.79 8.72 17.37
CA ILE A 5 25.71 7.91 16.15
C ILE A 5 26.48 8.63 15.04
N GLN A 6 27.44 7.94 14.44
CA GLN A 6 28.26 8.40 13.31
C GLN A 6 28.38 7.29 12.27
N ASP A 7 28.78 7.63 11.06
CA ASP A 7 29.05 6.69 9.96
C ASP A 7 27.92 5.67 9.72
N ALA A 8 26.68 6.13 9.87
CA ALA A 8 25.48 5.29 9.78
C ALA A 8 24.69 5.59 8.50
N ILE A 9 23.82 4.64 8.14
CA ILE A 9 22.80 4.86 7.12
C ILE A 9 21.50 5.27 7.82
N VAL A 10 20.98 6.45 7.46
CA VAL A 10 19.65 6.89 7.87
C VAL A 10 18.69 6.56 6.74
N TYR A 11 17.80 5.59 6.95
CA TYR A 11 16.84 5.14 5.98
C TYR A 11 15.46 5.71 6.29
N ILE A 12 14.93 6.53 5.38
CA ILE A 12 13.62 7.20 5.53
C ILE A 12 12.61 6.52 4.63
N LEU A 13 11.51 6.09 5.22
CA LEU A 13 10.36 5.50 4.52
C LEU A 13 9.36 6.61 4.17
N ALA A 14 9.12 6.82 2.90
CA ALA A 14 8.28 7.84 2.29
C ALA A 14 8.84 9.28 2.33
N CYS A 15 8.38 10.10 1.38
CA CYS A 15 8.91 11.44 1.12
C CYS A 15 8.21 12.55 1.94
N ARG A 16 7.99 12.36 3.25
CA ARG A 16 7.18 13.29 4.07
C ARG A 16 7.86 14.60 4.43
N ILE A 17 9.17 14.59 4.64
CA ILE A 17 9.90 15.69 5.26
C ILE A 17 10.74 16.52 4.28
N GLY A 18 10.44 16.40 2.98
CA GLY A 18 11.23 17.04 1.92
C GLY A 18 11.58 18.50 2.13
N PRO A 19 10.67 19.40 2.51
CA PRO A 19 10.98 20.80 2.75
C PRO A 19 12.06 21.03 3.81
N PHE A 20 12.22 20.09 4.75
CA PHE A 20 13.19 20.18 5.85
C PHE A 20 14.46 19.34 5.61
N ILE A 21 14.46 18.48 4.59
CA ILE A 21 15.50 17.47 4.41
C ILE A 21 16.88 18.07 4.22
N HIS A 22 16.99 19.23 3.57
CA HIS A 22 18.28 19.90 3.36
C HIS A 22 18.97 20.28 4.69
N HIS A 23 18.19 20.73 5.67
CA HIS A 23 18.72 21.03 7.00
C HIS A 23 19.23 19.76 7.71
N TYR A 24 18.43 18.69 7.68
CA TYR A 24 18.83 17.40 8.27
C TYR A 24 20.00 16.78 7.53
N LYS A 25 20.04 16.89 6.20
CA LYS A 25 21.14 16.36 5.38
C LYS A 25 22.48 16.95 5.80
N ARG A 26 22.56 18.26 6.01
CA ARG A 26 23.79 18.91 6.51
C ARG A 26 24.26 18.33 7.86
N GLN A 27 23.31 18.03 8.75
CA GLN A 27 23.66 17.41 10.04
C GLN A 27 24.13 15.96 9.86
N LEU A 28 23.49 15.21 8.96
CA LEU A 28 23.91 13.84 8.63
C LEU A 28 25.32 13.82 8.03
N ASP A 29 25.61 14.73 7.10
CA ASP A 29 26.95 14.86 6.49
C ASP A 29 28.02 15.15 7.53
N SER A 30 27.74 16.04 8.49
CA SER A 30 28.68 16.35 9.58
C SER A 30 28.95 15.18 10.53
N LEU A 31 28.13 14.13 10.47
CA LEU A 31 28.26 12.89 11.25
C LEU A 31 28.75 11.70 10.40
N GLY A 32 29.14 11.92 9.14
CA GLY A 32 29.52 10.84 8.22
C GLY A 32 28.35 9.95 7.78
N CYS A 33 27.12 10.33 8.11
CA CYS A 33 25.94 9.51 7.84
C CYS A 33 25.44 9.69 6.40
N LYS A 34 24.94 8.59 5.82
CA LYS A 34 24.31 8.58 4.48
C LYS A 34 22.79 8.59 4.60
N LEU A 35 22.13 9.31 3.70
CA LEU A 35 20.67 9.38 3.62
C LEU A 35 20.18 8.46 2.50
N TYR A 36 19.48 7.39 2.86
CA TYR A 36 18.75 6.54 1.95
C TYR A 36 17.25 6.79 2.09
N VAL A 37 16.53 6.75 0.98
CA VAL A 37 15.10 7.05 0.98
C VAL A 37 14.35 5.99 0.17
N ASN A 38 13.30 5.42 0.75
CA ASN A 38 12.28 4.73 -0.03
C ASN A 38 11.25 5.79 -0.45
N PRO A 39 11.08 6.08 -1.75
CA PRO A 39 10.13 7.10 -2.19
C PRO A 39 8.67 6.67 -1.97
N ASP A 40 8.40 5.40 -1.63
CA ASP A 40 7.07 4.80 -1.64
C ASP A 40 6.44 4.89 -3.05
N GLY A 41 5.13 5.01 -3.16
CA GLY A 41 4.47 5.24 -4.44
C GLY A 41 4.20 6.72 -4.71
N HIS A 42 3.30 6.98 -5.65
CA HIS A 42 2.85 8.33 -5.99
C HIS A 42 1.88 8.88 -4.93
N GLU A 43 2.36 9.16 -3.70
CA GLU A 43 1.49 9.61 -2.60
C GLU A 43 0.67 10.85 -2.99
N TRP A 44 1.23 11.73 -3.81
CA TRP A 44 0.56 12.93 -4.32
C TRP A 44 -0.59 12.65 -5.30
N LYS A 45 -0.72 11.43 -5.83
CA LYS A 45 -1.86 11.03 -6.68
C LYS A 45 -3.05 10.47 -5.89
N ARG A 46 -2.87 10.14 -4.60
CA ARG A 46 -3.91 9.47 -3.81
C ARG A 46 -5.13 10.34 -3.61
N ALA A 47 -6.31 9.78 -3.88
CA ALA A 47 -7.60 10.47 -3.80
C ALA A 47 -7.95 10.97 -2.39
N LYS A 48 -7.41 10.35 -1.34
CA LYS A 48 -7.62 10.76 0.06
C LYS A 48 -7.07 12.16 0.40
N TRP A 49 -6.17 12.71 -0.43
CA TRP A 49 -5.53 13.99 -0.17
C TRP A 49 -6.21 15.14 -0.91
N SER A 50 -6.42 16.25 -0.22
CA SER A 50 -6.83 17.52 -0.84
C SER A 50 -5.77 18.06 -1.79
N ALA A 51 -6.14 18.97 -2.70
CA ALA A 51 -5.21 19.53 -3.68
C ALA A 51 -3.97 20.20 -3.05
N PRO A 52 -4.07 21.00 -1.96
CA PRO A 52 -2.89 21.54 -1.31
C PRO A 52 -1.95 20.47 -0.74
N VAL A 53 -2.51 19.41 -0.15
CA VAL A 53 -1.74 18.30 0.42
C VAL A 53 -1.04 17.51 -0.69
N ARG A 54 -1.70 17.27 -1.83
CA ARG A 54 -1.07 16.64 -2.99
C ARG A 54 0.10 17.45 -3.54
N LYS A 55 -0.06 18.79 -3.60
CA LYS A 55 1.02 19.70 -4.00
C LYS A 55 2.21 19.63 -3.02
N TYR A 56 1.93 19.60 -1.71
CA TYR A 56 2.96 19.41 -0.69
C TYR A 56 3.73 18.11 -0.92
N TRP A 57 3.04 16.98 -1.13
CA TRP A 57 3.67 15.69 -1.38
C TRP A 57 4.59 15.71 -2.60
N LYS A 58 4.16 16.30 -3.73
CA LYS A 58 4.99 16.40 -4.94
C LYS A 58 6.24 17.26 -4.74
N ILE A 59 6.11 18.36 -4.00
CA ILE A 59 7.25 19.21 -3.64
C ILE A 59 8.18 18.46 -2.68
N SER A 60 7.63 17.78 -1.70
CA SER A 60 8.38 17.03 -0.71
C SER A 60 9.18 15.89 -1.35
N GLU A 61 8.55 15.11 -2.24
CA GLU A 61 9.21 14.08 -3.04
C GLU A 61 10.42 14.62 -3.80
N LYS A 62 10.24 15.75 -4.49
CA LYS A 62 11.33 16.42 -5.23
C LYS A 62 12.54 16.73 -4.33
N TYR A 63 12.30 17.26 -3.13
CA TYR A 63 13.40 17.58 -2.21
C TYR A 63 14.05 16.33 -1.64
N MET A 64 13.29 15.28 -1.34
CA MET A 64 13.82 14.02 -0.87
C MET A 64 14.70 13.37 -1.94
N VAL A 65 14.22 13.29 -3.19
CA VAL A 65 14.98 12.75 -4.33
C VAL A 65 16.27 13.53 -4.56
N LYS A 66 16.20 14.86 -4.49
CA LYS A 66 17.40 15.72 -4.69
C LYS A 66 18.50 15.50 -3.65
N ASN A 67 18.15 15.15 -2.42
CA ASN A 67 19.09 15.11 -1.28
C ASN A 67 19.49 13.69 -0.86
N ALA A 68 18.85 12.65 -1.38
CA ALA A 68 19.19 11.26 -1.09
C ALA A 68 20.49 10.84 -1.78
N GLU A 69 21.35 10.10 -1.09
CA GLU A 69 22.47 9.39 -1.71
C GLU A 69 22.02 8.15 -2.48
N LEU A 70 20.92 7.52 -2.03
CA LEU A 70 20.36 6.35 -2.69
C LEU A 70 18.84 6.33 -2.48
N LEU A 71 18.11 6.06 -3.55
CA LEU A 71 16.68 5.79 -3.53
C LEU A 71 16.46 4.29 -3.67
N VAL A 72 15.88 3.69 -2.66
CA VAL A 72 15.54 2.27 -2.62
C VAL A 72 14.08 2.13 -3.04
N CYS A 73 13.84 1.74 -4.28
CA CYS A 73 12.51 1.62 -4.84
C CYS A 73 11.99 0.20 -4.67
N ASP A 74 10.75 0.04 -4.20
CA ASP A 74 10.11 -1.27 -3.98
C ASP A 74 9.47 -1.84 -5.25
N SER A 75 9.42 -1.05 -6.32
CA SER A 75 8.85 -1.41 -7.61
C SER A 75 9.73 -0.89 -8.75
N LYS A 76 9.91 -1.71 -9.79
CA LYS A 76 10.59 -1.29 -11.03
C LYS A 76 9.90 -0.10 -11.69
N ASN A 77 8.59 0.01 -11.58
CA ASN A 77 7.84 1.15 -12.12
C ASN A 77 8.13 2.44 -11.33
N ILE A 78 8.29 2.36 -10.01
CA ILE A 78 8.69 3.50 -9.18
C ILE A 78 10.14 3.89 -9.49
N GLU A 79 11.04 2.94 -9.65
CA GLU A 79 12.42 3.21 -10.03
C GLU A 79 12.48 3.96 -11.36
N LYS A 80 11.79 3.45 -12.39
CA LYS A 80 11.69 4.09 -13.71
C LYS A 80 11.12 5.51 -13.60
N TYR A 81 10.03 5.68 -12.88
CA TYR A 81 9.42 6.99 -12.63
C TYR A 81 10.42 7.97 -12.00
N ILE A 82 11.15 7.56 -10.97
CA ILE A 82 12.15 8.42 -10.31
C ILE A 82 13.26 8.79 -11.28
N GLN A 83 13.75 7.87 -12.09
CA GLN A 83 14.81 8.12 -13.07
C GLN A 83 14.36 9.08 -14.19
N GLU A 84 13.12 8.97 -14.64
CA GLU A 84 12.57 9.78 -15.73
C GLU A 84 12.13 11.18 -15.24
N ASP A 85 11.27 11.27 -14.23
CA ASP A 85 10.71 12.54 -13.74
C ASP A 85 11.77 13.42 -13.05
N TYR A 86 12.80 12.80 -12.49
CA TYR A 86 13.84 13.50 -11.73
C TYR A 86 15.23 13.42 -12.36
N VAL A 87 15.34 13.11 -13.66
CA VAL A 87 16.59 12.96 -14.42
C VAL A 87 17.58 14.12 -14.20
N ARG A 88 17.08 15.33 -14.05
CA ARG A 88 17.91 16.54 -13.81
C ARG A 88 18.73 16.47 -12.51
N TYR A 89 18.32 15.66 -11.55
CA TYR A 89 19.03 15.46 -10.28
C TYR A 89 19.95 14.23 -10.30
N LYS A 90 19.93 13.47 -11.39
CA LYS A 90 20.73 12.23 -11.57
C LYS A 90 20.60 11.29 -10.36
N PRO A 91 19.36 10.93 -9.96
CA PRO A 91 19.16 10.15 -8.76
C PRO A 91 19.82 8.77 -8.88
N LYS A 92 20.52 8.35 -7.84
CA LYS A 92 20.99 6.97 -7.72
C LYS A 92 19.83 6.13 -7.19
N THR A 93 19.49 5.08 -7.90
CA THR A 93 18.36 4.20 -7.55
C THR A 93 18.80 2.75 -7.46
N ILE A 94 18.08 1.98 -6.68
CA ILE A 94 18.14 0.53 -6.65
C ILE A 94 16.74 -0.02 -6.45
N TYR A 95 16.41 -1.08 -7.19
CA TYR A 95 15.17 -1.82 -6.98
C TYR A 95 15.38 -2.93 -5.96
N ILE A 96 14.61 -2.90 -4.86
CA ILE A 96 14.54 -3.98 -3.88
C ILE A 96 13.06 -4.22 -3.57
N ALA A 97 12.50 -5.32 -4.08
CA ALA A 97 11.12 -5.69 -3.78
C ALA A 97 10.92 -6.00 -2.30
N TYR A 98 9.69 -5.78 -1.82
CA TYR A 98 9.30 -6.35 -0.54
C TYR A 98 9.38 -7.89 -0.59
N GLY A 99 9.90 -8.45 0.48
CA GLY A 99 9.88 -9.89 0.68
C GLY A 99 8.50 -10.38 1.14
N SER A 100 8.26 -11.67 0.99
CA SER A 100 7.10 -12.35 1.56
C SER A 100 7.53 -13.66 2.18
N GLU A 101 6.77 -14.12 3.15
CA GLU A 101 6.91 -15.49 3.67
C GLU A 101 6.40 -16.45 2.58
N THR A 102 7.28 -17.35 2.12
CA THR A 102 6.99 -18.29 1.04
C THR A 102 6.69 -19.70 1.54
N LYS A 103 6.76 -19.92 2.87
CA LYS A 103 6.42 -21.24 3.41
C LYS A 103 4.94 -21.52 3.24
N PRO A 104 4.57 -22.73 2.82
CA PRO A 104 3.17 -23.12 2.80
C PRO A 104 2.52 -22.97 4.17
N SER A 105 1.21 -22.71 4.19
CA SER A 105 0.43 -22.74 5.44
C SER A 105 0.61 -24.09 6.14
N VAL A 106 0.72 -24.07 7.45
CA VAL A 106 0.71 -25.29 8.27
C VAL A 106 -0.71 -25.83 8.48
N LEU A 107 -1.73 -25.01 8.21
CA LEU A 107 -3.13 -25.42 8.28
C LEU A 107 -3.45 -26.30 7.08
N LYS A 108 -4.06 -27.44 7.32
CA LYS A 108 -4.62 -28.32 6.30
C LYS A 108 -6.06 -27.93 5.97
N ASP A 109 -6.56 -28.42 4.85
CA ASP A 109 -7.93 -28.11 4.41
C ASP A 109 -9.00 -28.67 5.36
N ASP A 110 -8.68 -29.70 6.12
CA ASP A 110 -9.52 -30.32 7.15
C ASP A 110 -9.28 -29.79 8.59
N ASP A 111 -8.38 -28.82 8.76
CA ASP A 111 -8.12 -28.23 10.09
C ASP A 111 -9.38 -27.52 10.61
N SER A 112 -9.73 -27.80 11.89
CA SER A 112 -10.92 -27.24 12.50
C SER A 112 -10.91 -25.71 12.53
N LYS A 113 -9.76 -25.07 12.73
CA LYS A 113 -9.65 -23.60 12.69
C LYS A 113 -10.09 -23.02 11.34
N TRP A 114 -9.75 -23.71 10.26
CA TRP A 114 -10.13 -23.31 8.91
C TRP A 114 -11.60 -23.60 8.63
N THR A 115 -12.07 -24.81 8.93
CA THR A 115 -13.45 -25.22 8.66
C THR A 115 -14.45 -24.43 9.50
N ASP A 116 -14.18 -24.20 10.81
CA ASP A 116 -15.00 -23.38 11.69
C ASP A 116 -15.06 -21.91 11.22
N TRP A 117 -13.94 -21.36 10.76
CA TRP A 117 -13.91 -20.02 10.18
C TRP A 117 -14.76 -19.93 8.92
N CYS A 118 -14.63 -20.89 8.02
CA CYS A 118 -15.44 -20.97 6.80
C CYS A 118 -16.94 -21.06 7.13
N GLN A 119 -17.31 -21.90 8.07
CA GLN A 119 -18.70 -22.03 8.53
C GLN A 119 -19.20 -20.71 9.14
N LYS A 120 -18.44 -20.12 10.06
CA LYS A 120 -18.78 -18.85 10.71
C LYS A 120 -18.97 -17.71 9.72
N LYS A 121 -18.18 -17.69 8.65
CA LYS A 121 -18.23 -16.65 7.60
C LYS A 121 -19.10 -17.03 6.41
N ASN A 122 -19.71 -18.19 6.44
CA ASN A 122 -20.51 -18.74 5.34
C ASN A 122 -19.73 -18.76 4.02
N VAL A 123 -18.46 -19.20 4.06
CA VAL A 123 -17.57 -19.30 2.89
C VAL A 123 -17.43 -20.77 2.53
N ARG A 124 -17.58 -21.10 1.24
CA ARG A 124 -17.40 -22.47 0.74
C ARG A 124 -15.93 -22.70 0.38
N PRO A 125 -15.20 -23.59 1.07
CA PRO A 125 -13.80 -23.89 0.77
C PRO A 125 -13.58 -24.22 -0.71
N GLY A 126 -12.58 -23.59 -1.34
CA GLY A 126 -12.27 -23.81 -2.76
C GLY A 126 -13.24 -23.17 -3.78
N GLU A 127 -14.42 -22.70 -3.33
CA GLU A 127 -15.46 -22.17 -4.21
C GLU A 127 -15.61 -20.64 -4.05
N TYR A 128 -14.49 -19.89 -4.07
CA TYR A 128 -14.50 -18.45 -3.95
C TYR A 128 -13.39 -17.76 -4.74
N TYR A 129 -13.61 -16.48 -5.04
CA TYR A 129 -12.58 -15.51 -5.42
C TYR A 129 -12.21 -14.70 -4.19
N LEU A 130 -10.92 -14.46 -3.95
CA LEU A 130 -10.44 -13.76 -2.76
C LEU A 130 -9.82 -12.41 -3.11
N VAL A 131 -10.21 -11.38 -2.35
CA VAL A 131 -9.52 -10.09 -2.34
C VAL A 131 -9.16 -9.73 -0.92
N VAL A 132 -7.90 -9.36 -0.72
CA VAL A 132 -7.35 -8.91 0.59
C VAL A 132 -6.76 -7.53 0.41
N GLY A 133 -7.18 -6.56 1.21
CA GLY A 133 -6.62 -5.23 1.13
C GLY A 133 -7.45 -4.15 1.83
N ARG A 134 -6.95 -2.92 1.82
CA ARG A 134 -7.69 -1.76 2.36
C ARG A 134 -8.84 -1.38 1.44
N PHE A 135 -10.02 -1.12 2.01
CA PHE A 135 -11.17 -0.68 1.24
C PHE A 135 -11.07 0.81 0.89
N VAL A 136 -10.34 1.09 -0.19
CA VAL A 136 -10.09 2.44 -0.69
C VAL A 136 -10.32 2.48 -2.21
N PRO A 137 -10.71 3.65 -2.79
CA PRO A 137 -11.00 3.77 -4.22
C PRO A 137 -9.85 3.29 -5.12
N GLU A 138 -8.60 3.53 -4.70
CA GLU A 138 -7.41 3.16 -5.46
C GLU A 138 -7.25 1.65 -5.66
N ASN A 139 -7.90 0.83 -4.83
CA ASN A 139 -7.89 -0.63 -4.95
C ASN A 139 -9.02 -1.18 -5.83
N ASN A 140 -9.77 -0.31 -6.52
CA ASN A 140 -10.81 -0.65 -7.51
C ASN A 140 -11.95 -1.55 -7.00
N TYR A 141 -12.25 -1.53 -5.70
CA TYR A 141 -13.33 -2.35 -5.14
C TYR A 141 -14.69 -2.10 -5.81
N GLU A 142 -14.97 -0.87 -6.20
CA GLU A 142 -16.20 -0.54 -6.90
C GLU A 142 -16.33 -1.30 -8.22
N THR A 143 -15.26 -1.28 -9.04
CA THR A 143 -15.23 -2.05 -10.30
C THR A 143 -15.39 -3.54 -10.05
N MET A 144 -14.64 -4.09 -9.08
CA MET A 144 -14.71 -5.52 -8.77
C MET A 144 -16.11 -5.95 -8.33
N VAL A 145 -16.75 -5.20 -7.44
CA VAL A 145 -18.10 -5.51 -6.96
C VAL A 145 -19.11 -5.41 -8.11
N ARG A 146 -19.09 -4.32 -8.88
CA ARG A 146 -20.04 -4.12 -10.01
C ARG A 146 -19.90 -5.20 -11.08
N GLU A 147 -18.67 -5.56 -11.45
CA GLU A 147 -18.44 -6.60 -12.46
C GLU A 147 -18.73 -8.00 -11.92
N PHE A 148 -18.44 -8.28 -10.65
CA PHE A 148 -18.81 -9.54 -10.03
C PHE A 148 -20.34 -9.76 -10.01
N MET A 149 -21.12 -8.72 -9.66
CA MET A 149 -22.59 -8.80 -9.66
C MET A 149 -23.17 -9.13 -11.05
N LYS A 150 -22.49 -8.72 -12.13
CA LYS A 150 -22.89 -9.04 -13.50
C LYS A 150 -22.51 -10.47 -13.91
N SER A 151 -21.60 -11.10 -13.18
CA SER A 151 -21.10 -12.43 -13.51
C SER A 151 -22.15 -13.52 -13.21
N HIS A 152 -22.10 -14.60 -13.99
CA HIS A 152 -22.95 -15.79 -13.77
C HIS A 152 -22.27 -16.87 -12.93
N THR A 153 -21.13 -16.55 -12.29
CA THR A 153 -20.42 -17.50 -11.43
C THR A 153 -21.26 -17.91 -10.22
N GLN A 154 -21.13 -19.17 -9.83
CA GLN A 154 -21.74 -19.68 -8.59
C GLN A 154 -20.78 -19.60 -7.40
N LYS A 155 -19.55 -19.15 -7.62
CA LYS A 155 -18.54 -18.98 -6.56
C LYS A 155 -18.79 -17.73 -5.75
N ASP A 156 -18.32 -17.76 -4.50
CA ASP A 156 -18.39 -16.60 -3.63
C ASP A 156 -17.31 -15.55 -3.99
N PHE A 157 -17.58 -14.30 -3.66
CA PHE A 157 -16.60 -13.22 -3.70
C PHE A 157 -16.28 -12.80 -2.27
N VAL A 158 -15.17 -13.32 -1.74
CA VAL A 158 -14.74 -13.12 -0.37
C VAL A 158 -13.80 -11.93 -0.29
N ILE A 159 -14.17 -10.94 0.51
CA ILE A 159 -13.42 -9.69 0.66
C ILE A 159 -12.96 -9.56 2.11
N ILE A 160 -11.64 -9.69 2.32
CA ILE A 160 -10.99 -9.49 3.61
C ILE A 160 -10.54 -8.04 3.72
N THR A 161 -11.30 -7.23 4.46
CA THR A 161 -11.04 -5.81 4.65
C THR A 161 -11.84 -5.27 5.84
N GLY A 162 -11.33 -4.21 6.47
CA GLY A 162 -12.12 -3.43 7.43
C GLY A 162 -12.92 -2.35 6.71
N VAL A 163 -14.21 -2.26 7.03
CA VAL A 163 -15.14 -1.27 6.42
C VAL A 163 -15.84 -0.38 7.45
N ASP A 164 -15.47 -0.47 8.71
CA ASP A 164 -16.06 0.32 9.79
C ASP A 164 -15.88 1.82 9.55
N ASN A 165 -16.96 2.59 9.61
CA ASN A 165 -17.00 4.02 9.35
C ASN A 165 -16.41 4.42 7.98
N ASN A 166 -16.54 3.60 6.96
CA ASN A 166 -15.98 3.83 5.64
C ASN A 166 -17.02 4.41 4.68
N LYS A 167 -16.98 5.72 4.46
CA LYS A 167 -17.90 6.43 3.56
C LYS A 167 -17.91 5.90 2.12
N PHE A 168 -16.81 5.36 1.63
CA PHE A 168 -16.74 4.76 0.30
C PHE A 168 -17.54 3.44 0.26
N TYR A 169 -17.45 2.63 1.32
CA TYR A 169 -18.27 1.43 1.47
C TYR A 169 -19.75 1.76 1.52
N ASP A 170 -20.15 2.73 2.35
CA ASP A 170 -21.54 3.13 2.51
C ASP A 170 -22.14 3.62 1.20
N ARG A 171 -21.39 4.44 0.46
CA ARG A 171 -21.77 4.91 -0.87
C ARG A 171 -21.96 3.74 -1.84
N LEU A 172 -20.96 2.85 -1.94
CA LEU A 172 -21.00 1.71 -2.86
C LEU A 172 -22.20 0.80 -2.57
N LYS A 173 -22.47 0.55 -1.29
CA LYS A 173 -23.62 -0.19 -0.82
C LYS A 173 -24.95 0.43 -1.30
N GLN A 174 -25.10 1.75 -1.12
CA GLN A 174 -26.30 2.48 -1.56
C GLN A 174 -26.50 2.45 -3.09
N GLU A 175 -25.42 2.65 -3.84
CA GLU A 175 -25.48 2.73 -5.30
C GLU A 175 -25.70 1.39 -5.98
N THR A 176 -25.20 0.29 -5.42
CA THR A 176 -25.22 -1.02 -6.07
C THR A 176 -26.18 -2.01 -5.45
N GLY A 177 -26.47 -1.87 -4.16
CA GLY A 177 -27.25 -2.85 -3.42
C GLY A 177 -26.59 -4.23 -3.33
N PHE A 178 -25.25 -4.29 -3.39
CA PHE A 178 -24.48 -5.54 -3.45
C PHE A 178 -24.75 -6.49 -2.27
N GLU A 179 -25.26 -5.99 -1.15
CA GLU A 179 -25.66 -6.82 0.01
C GLU A 179 -26.78 -7.84 -0.33
N LYS A 180 -27.53 -7.59 -1.38
CA LYS A 180 -28.59 -8.50 -1.86
C LYS A 180 -28.00 -9.70 -2.62
N ASP A 181 -26.75 -9.59 -3.09
CA ASP A 181 -26.05 -10.70 -3.73
C ASP A 181 -25.35 -11.55 -2.67
N GLN A 182 -25.94 -12.68 -2.31
CA GLN A 182 -25.43 -13.58 -1.27
C GLN A 182 -24.05 -14.16 -1.55
N ARG A 183 -23.55 -14.03 -2.77
CA ARG A 183 -22.21 -14.45 -3.16
C ARG A 183 -21.14 -13.47 -2.68
N ILE A 184 -21.48 -12.19 -2.42
CA ILE A 184 -20.53 -11.17 -1.99
C ILE A 184 -20.42 -11.18 -0.46
N LYS A 185 -19.23 -11.49 0.05
CA LYS A 185 -18.99 -11.71 1.48
C LYS A 185 -17.88 -10.83 2.00
N PHE A 186 -18.24 -9.80 2.75
CA PHE A 186 -17.30 -9.00 3.54
C PHE A 186 -17.05 -9.70 4.88
N VAL A 187 -15.89 -10.29 5.05
CA VAL A 187 -15.60 -11.14 6.22
C VAL A 187 -14.87 -10.41 7.36
N GLY A 188 -14.58 -9.12 7.16
CA GLY A 188 -13.86 -8.30 8.12
C GLY A 188 -12.34 -8.45 7.98
N THR A 189 -11.59 -7.90 8.95
CA THR A 189 -10.13 -8.06 9.01
C THR A 189 -9.79 -9.40 9.67
N VAL A 190 -8.78 -10.08 9.14
CA VAL A 190 -8.25 -11.35 9.69
C VAL A 190 -6.77 -11.12 10.00
N TYR A 191 -6.34 -11.55 11.20
CA TYR A 191 -4.96 -11.50 11.69
C TYR A 191 -4.44 -12.89 12.02
#